data_7a187405205c1c8b0eaedb82a27a8782
#
_entry.id   7a187405205c1c8b0eaedb82a27a8782
#
_cell.length_a   1.000
_cell.length_b   1.000
_cell.length_c   1.000
_cell.angle_alpha   90.00
_cell.angle_beta   90.00
_cell.angle_gamma   90.00
#
_symmetry.space_group_name_H-M   'P 1'
#
loop_
_entity.id
_entity.type
_entity.pdbx_description
1 polymer ?
#
loop_
_entity_poly.entity_id
_entity_poly.type
_entity_poly.pdbx_seq_one_letter_code
_entity_poly.pdbx_strand_id
1 'polypeptide(L)'
;DEPGRRRPRALAEAAPGPVTMATMASLSPEKTLKNPSAVERWFQISARGSSIGQELRGGMVTFFTMAYILALNPVVIGTAADSRGNLVSGAPKYTDAAAGIVDQAAVNHSMAMVAAATALVAGVSTLLMGVIGRFPIGLATGLGLNAMCAYVIAPNSTWPRTMGMIVIEGIIITLLVLTGFREAVFRAVPRELRVAISVGIGLFITFVGLVDAHIVTPGSGTPVQLGLDGSLGTTPQLVFVIGLLILLFLYVRSTRGAMLIAIIATALIGVLVQAVARIPATLDDGTTNPAGWALNVPAWPGVSAFTAPDLGLLGRVDLVGAFAAADGRFTLASVLGAVMMIFSLLLADFFDTLGTVVAVGAEGGILDERGEPPHLRGILLADSLAALLGGLGSTSSSTSYIESTAGVAEGARTGVASIVTGVLFLLAIFLSPLTNMVPSEAVAPVLVVVGFLMMQQVGEIDWHHLVDAIPAFITIVLMPFSYSISVGIGAGFVVFIALKIFQGKARHVHPLMWVVGALFVVYFASDVINRAISGAA
;
A
#
# COMPACT_ATOMS: atom_id res chain seq x y z
N ASP A 1 -41.10 59.19 -16.59
CA ASP A 1 -39.65 59.42 -16.66
C ASP A 1 -38.91 58.46 -15.71
N GLU A 2 -38.53 57.31 -16.23
CA GLU A 2 -37.59 56.39 -15.60
C GLU A 2 -36.49 56.04 -16.63
N PRO A 3 -35.22 56.23 -16.33
CA PRO A 3 -34.16 55.81 -17.22
C PRO A 3 -33.55 54.47 -16.83
N GLY A 4 -33.57 53.51 -17.78
CA GLY A 4 -32.44 52.69 -18.13
C GLY A 4 -31.94 51.62 -17.16
N ARG A 5 -32.57 50.44 -17.12
CA ARG A 5 -31.92 49.19 -16.70
C ARG A 5 -31.06 48.63 -17.85
N ARG A 6 -29.74 48.78 -17.75
CA ARG A 6 -28.78 48.04 -18.58
C ARG A 6 -28.76 46.55 -18.13
N ARG A 7 -29.13 45.63 -19.02
CA ARG A 7 -28.91 44.19 -18.87
C ARG A 7 -27.43 43.88 -19.03
N PRO A 8 -26.83 42.96 -18.20
CA PRO A 8 -25.49 42.45 -18.43
C PRO A 8 -25.49 41.57 -19.69
N ARG A 9 -24.51 41.79 -20.56
CA ARG A 9 -24.21 40.93 -21.71
C ARG A 9 -23.81 39.55 -21.19
N ALA A 10 -24.58 38.51 -21.52
CA ALA A 10 -24.19 37.12 -21.41
C ALA A 10 -22.99 36.87 -22.32
N LEU A 11 -21.87 36.46 -21.73
CA LEU A 11 -20.77 35.85 -22.44
C LEU A 11 -21.28 34.49 -22.95
N ALA A 12 -21.50 34.40 -24.26
CA ALA A 12 -21.76 33.14 -24.94
C ALA A 12 -20.47 32.32 -24.90
N GLU A 13 -20.42 31.30 -24.07
CA GLU A 13 -19.46 30.21 -24.19
C GLU A 13 -19.66 29.55 -25.56
N ALA A 14 -18.65 29.67 -26.40
CA ALA A 14 -18.58 28.97 -27.66
C ALA A 14 -18.36 27.49 -27.38
N ALA A 15 -19.38 26.66 -27.60
CA ALA A 15 -19.25 25.22 -27.64
C ALA A 15 -18.20 24.84 -28.70
N PRO A 16 -17.28 23.91 -28.44
CA PRO A 16 -16.37 23.40 -29.45
C PRO A 16 -17.18 22.72 -30.56
N GLY A 17 -17.03 23.23 -31.78
CA GLY A 17 -17.65 22.66 -32.97
C GLY A 17 -17.16 21.25 -33.24
N PRO A 18 -17.91 20.42 -34.00
CA PRO A 18 -17.54 19.04 -34.30
C PRO A 18 -16.19 19.05 -35.04
N VAL A 19 -15.23 18.30 -34.48
CA VAL A 19 -13.92 18.06 -35.13
C VAL A 19 -14.20 17.26 -36.40
N THR A 20 -14.04 17.93 -37.55
CA THR A 20 -14.23 17.28 -38.84
C THR A 20 -13.14 16.28 -39.12
N MET A 21 -13.48 15.12 -39.73
CA MET A 21 -12.55 14.03 -40.13
C MET A 21 -11.33 14.51 -40.95
N ALA A 22 -11.33 15.71 -41.44
CA ALA A 22 -10.21 16.32 -42.16
C ALA A 22 -9.01 16.69 -41.26
N THR A 23 -9.22 16.88 -39.94
CA THR A 23 -8.14 17.25 -39.01
C THR A 23 -7.36 16.02 -38.50
N MET A 24 -7.87 14.79 -38.70
CA MET A 24 -7.15 13.54 -38.41
C MET A 24 -6.17 13.10 -39.50
N ALA A 25 -6.21 13.70 -40.67
CA ALA A 25 -5.35 13.33 -41.81
C ALA A 25 -3.97 14.01 -41.82
N SER A 26 -3.62 14.83 -40.83
CA SER A 26 -2.31 15.49 -40.72
C SER A 26 -1.36 14.86 -39.68
N LEU A 27 -1.61 13.64 -39.24
CA LEU A 27 -0.60 12.86 -38.53
C LEU A 27 0.49 12.50 -39.55
N SER A 28 1.67 13.06 -39.33
CA SER A 28 2.86 12.85 -40.16
C SER A 28 3.07 11.37 -40.45
N PRO A 29 3.49 11.00 -41.69
CA PRO A 29 3.70 9.61 -42.05
C PRO A 29 4.70 8.99 -41.09
N GLU A 30 4.34 7.82 -40.54
CA GLU A 30 5.22 6.94 -39.75
C GLU A 30 6.65 7.03 -40.29
N LYS A 31 7.56 7.57 -39.49
CA LYS A 31 8.98 7.32 -39.67
C LYS A 31 9.25 5.84 -39.36
N THR A 32 8.92 4.98 -40.30
CA THR A 32 9.36 3.59 -40.30
C THR A 32 10.89 3.62 -40.27
N LEU A 33 11.46 3.39 -39.08
CA LEU A 33 12.91 3.25 -38.91
C LEU A 33 13.36 2.10 -39.82
N LYS A 34 14.16 2.39 -40.83
CA LYS A 34 14.85 1.36 -41.60
C LYS A 34 15.79 0.63 -40.64
N ASN A 35 15.44 -0.61 -40.26
CA ASN A 35 16.11 -1.46 -39.26
C ASN A 35 15.94 -0.97 -37.79
N PRO A 36 14.79 -1.15 -37.13
CA PRO A 36 14.62 -0.85 -35.72
C PRO A 36 15.55 -1.73 -34.86
N SER A 37 16.14 -1.12 -33.82
CA SER A 37 16.97 -1.84 -32.84
C SER A 37 16.16 -2.96 -32.15
N ALA A 38 16.84 -3.93 -31.51
CA ALA A 38 16.16 -4.99 -30.76
C ALA A 38 15.28 -4.42 -29.63
N VAL A 39 15.73 -3.34 -29.00
CA VAL A 39 15.00 -2.60 -27.96
C VAL A 39 13.74 -1.99 -28.53
N GLU A 40 13.83 -1.30 -29.67
CA GLU A 40 12.66 -0.71 -30.35
C GLU A 40 11.63 -1.76 -30.75
N ARG A 41 12.07 -2.90 -31.29
CA ARG A 41 11.17 -4.01 -31.65
C ARG A 41 10.45 -4.62 -30.47
N TRP A 42 11.14 -4.72 -29.31
CA TRP A 42 10.55 -5.30 -28.10
C TRP A 42 9.60 -4.36 -27.40
N PHE A 43 9.97 -3.09 -27.21
CA PHE A 43 9.20 -2.13 -26.43
C PHE A 43 8.26 -1.25 -27.24
N GLN A 44 8.46 -1.17 -28.57
CA GLN A 44 7.64 -0.35 -29.49
C GLN A 44 7.59 1.14 -29.08
N ILE A 45 8.74 1.70 -28.68
CA ILE A 45 8.85 3.04 -28.10
C ILE A 45 8.26 4.10 -29.04
N SER A 46 8.73 4.13 -30.29
CA SER A 46 8.27 5.08 -31.31
C SER A 46 6.79 4.86 -31.68
N ALA A 47 6.35 3.59 -31.75
CA ALA A 47 4.96 3.26 -32.07
C ALA A 47 3.97 3.69 -30.98
N ARG A 48 4.43 3.76 -29.72
CA ARG A 48 3.64 4.27 -28.58
C ARG A 48 3.80 5.77 -28.37
N GLY A 49 4.42 6.50 -29.32
CA GLY A 49 4.58 7.95 -29.25
C GLY A 49 5.58 8.44 -28.21
N SER A 50 6.55 7.61 -27.81
CA SER A 50 7.60 7.97 -26.85
C SER A 50 8.99 8.01 -27.52
N SER A 51 9.99 8.38 -26.74
CA SER A 51 11.40 8.38 -27.10
C SER A 51 12.25 7.87 -25.93
N ILE A 52 13.47 7.38 -26.21
CA ILE A 52 14.39 6.90 -25.15
C ILE A 52 14.59 7.97 -24.08
N GLY A 53 14.72 9.24 -24.45
CA GLY A 53 14.87 10.35 -23.51
C GLY A 53 13.65 10.55 -22.60
N GLN A 54 12.44 10.37 -23.13
CA GLN A 54 11.20 10.42 -22.34
C GLN A 54 11.07 9.22 -21.42
N GLU A 55 11.40 8.03 -21.89
CA GLU A 55 11.41 6.81 -21.07
C GLU A 55 12.41 6.92 -19.90
N LEU A 56 13.63 7.39 -20.14
CA LEU A 56 14.63 7.61 -19.10
C LEU A 56 14.15 8.64 -18.07
N ARG A 57 13.66 9.79 -18.54
CA ARG A 57 13.13 10.85 -17.65
C ARG A 57 11.93 10.37 -16.87
N GLY A 58 10.97 9.71 -17.53
CA GLY A 58 9.79 9.18 -16.88
C GLY A 58 10.13 8.11 -15.83
N GLY A 59 11.07 7.20 -16.12
CA GLY A 59 11.53 6.21 -15.15
C GLY A 59 12.22 6.83 -13.93
N MET A 60 13.03 7.88 -14.13
CA MET A 60 13.62 8.63 -13.00
C MET A 60 12.53 9.31 -12.17
N VAL A 61 11.54 9.95 -12.78
CA VAL A 61 10.44 10.61 -12.06
C VAL A 61 9.62 9.58 -11.28
N THR A 62 9.28 8.43 -11.89
CA THR A 62 8.61 7.32 -11.19
C THR A 62 9.40 6.87 -9.97
N PHE A 63 10.73 6.69 -10.10
CA PHE A 63 11.56 6.32 -8.95
C PHE A 63 11.46 7.36 -7.83
N PHE A 64 11.65 8.65 -8.12
CA PHE A 64 11.62 9.69 -7.08
C PHE A 64 10.24 9.86 -6.44
N THR A 65 9.16 9.61 -7.17
CA THR A 65 7.80 9.67 -6.60
C THR A 65 7.49 8.45 -5.72
N MET A 66 8.09 7.30 -6.00
CA MET A 66 7.91 6.05 -5.25
C MET A 66 8.95 5.83 -4.15
N ALA A 67 10.12 6.50 -4.20
CA ALA A 67 11.26 6.19 -3.32
C ALA A 67 10.98 6.40 -1.83
N TYR A 68 9.89 7.08 -1.47
CA TYR A 68 9.44 7.19 -0.09
C TYR A 68 9.18 5.82 0.57
N ILE A 69 8.87 4.77 -0.22
CA ILE A 69 8.65 3.41 0.30
C ILE A 69 9.90 2.83 0.96
N LEU A 70 11.09 3.26 0.52
CA LEU A 70 12.37 2.86 1.12
C LEU A 70 12.54 3.36 2.56
N ALA A 71 11.81 4.40 2.95
CA ALA A 71 11.75 4.90 4.30
C ALA A 71 10.51 4.36 5.05
N LEU A 72 9.35 4.32 4.37
CA LEU A 72 8.09 3.94 4.97
C LEU A 72 8.06 2.45 5.37
N ASN A 73 8.42 1.55 4.46
CA ASN A 73 8.34 0.11 4.73
C ASN A 73 9.26 -0.34 5.89
N PRO A 74 10.52 0.13 6.01
CA PRO A 74 11.34 -0.11 7.19
C PRO A 74 10.71 0.32 8.50
N VAL A 75 10.04 1.46 8.54
CA VAL A 75 9.35 1.93 9.74
C VAL A 75 8.17 1.02 10.07
N VAL A 76 7.33 0.64 9.09
CA VAL A 76 6.14 -0.18 9.33
C VAL A 76 6.50 -1.63 9.67
N ILE A 77 7.31 -2.29 8.84
CA ILE A 77 7.65 -3.73 9.00
C ILE A 77 8.80 -3.92 9.97
N GLY A 78 9.83 -3.06 9.90
CA GLY A 78 11.08 -3.21 10.64
C GLY A 78 10.95 -2.94 12.13
N THR A 79 9.95 -2.17 12.57
CA THR A 79 9.71 -1.84 13.98
C THR A 79 8.63 -2.70 14.63
N ALA A 80 7.80 -3.39 13.85
CA ALA A 80 6.68 -4.18 14.36
C ALA A 80 7.17 -5.51 14.95
N ALA A 81 6.57 -5.92 16.08
CA ALA A 81 6.85 -7.18 16.72
C ALA A 81 5.81 -8.25 16.34
N ASP A 82 6.26 -9.49 16.23
CA ASP A 82 5.39 -10.67 16.06
C ASP A 82 4.78 -11.13 17.39
N SER A 83 3.97 -12.21 17.35
CA SER A 83 3.33 -12.79 18.53
C SER A 83 4.29 -13.25 19.63
N ARG A 84 5.58 -13.38 19.32
CA ARG A 84 6.64 -13.75 20.26
C ARG A 84 7.47 -12.55 20.73
N GLY A 85 7.11 -11.35 20.30
CA GLY A 85 7.86 -10.13 20.62
C GLY A 85 9.12 -9.94 19.76
N ASN A 86 9.29 -10.69 18.67
CA ASN A 86 10.44 -10.57 17.79
C ASN A 86 10.16 -9.63 16.62
N LEU A 87 11.20 -8.88 16.21
CA LEU A 87 11.24 -8.14 14.97
C LEU A 87 11.36 -9.08 13.76
N VAL A 88 11.12 -8.57 12.56
CA VAL A 88 11.27 -9.36 11.32
C VAL A 88 12.69 -9.88 11.12
N SER A 89 13.70 -9.21 11.67
CA SER A 89 15.09 -9.68 11.73
C SER A 89 15.27 -10.96 12.57
N GLY A 90 14.27 -11.31 13.39
CA GLY A 90 14.32 -12.41 14.35
C GLY A 90 14.89 -12.03 15.72
N ALA A 91 15.37 -10.80 15.89
CA ALA A 91 15.83 -10.28 17.17
C ALA A 91 14.62 -9.89 18.07
N PRO A 92 14.70 -10.04 19.40
CA PRO A 92 13.70 -9.50 20.31
C PRO A 92 13.59 -7.98 20.14
N LYS A 93 12.35 -7.45 20.18
CA LYS A 93 12.10 -6.02 20.13
C LYS A 93 12.48 -5.31 21.44
N TYR A 94 12.33 -6.02 22.54
CA TYR A 94 12.50 -5.46 23.89
C TYR A 94 13.70 -6.11 24.60
N THR A 95 14.53 -5.28 25.23
CA THR A 95 15.54 -5.73 26.19
C THR A 95 14.90 -6.16 27.51
N ASP A 96 13.81 -5.50 27.89
CA ASP A 96 12.92 -5.89 28.98
C ASP A 96 11.46 -5.73 28.53
N ALA A 97 10.80 -6.84 28.24
CA ALA A 97 9.42 -6.85 27.77
C ALA A 97 8.42 -6.44 28.88
N ALA A 98 8.74 -6.70 30.14
CA ALA A 98 7.87 -6.34 31.26
C ALA A 98 7.87 -4.82 31.53
N ALA A 99 9.03 -4.17 31.37
CA ALA A 99 9.19 -2.74 31.46
C ALA A 99 8.90 -2.01 30.13
N GLY A 100 8.69 -2.75 29.03
CA GLY A 100 8.47 -2.16 27.69
C GLY A 100 9.71 -1.48 27.09
N ILE A 101 10.92 -1.81 27.56
CA ILE A 101 12.18 -1.18 27.14
C ILE A 101 12.58 -1.70 25.77
N VAL A 102 12.51 -0.83 24.74
CA VAL A 102 12.81 -1.17 23.35
C VAL A 102 14.32 -1.26 23.12
N ASP A 103 14.78 -2.32 22.45
CA ASP A 103 16.15 -2.44 21.94
C ASP A 103 16.29 -1.63 20.64
N GLN A 104 16.74 -0.36 20.78
CA GLN A 104 16.92 0.53 19.62
C GLN A 104 17.95 0.01 18.61
N ALA A 105 18.97 -0.72 19.07
CA ALA A 105 19.97 -1.28 18.16
C ALA A 105 19.36 -2.39 17.29
N ALA A 106 18.56 -3.28 17.91
CA ALA A 106 17.82 -4.33 17.19
C ALA A 106 16.80 -3.73 16.21
N VAL A 107 16.06 -2.69 16.62
CA VAL A 107 15.09 -1.98 15.77
C VAL A 107 15.81 -1.33 14.57
N ASN A 108 16.88 -0.58 14.79
CA ASN A 108 17.63 0.08 13.74
C ASN A 108 18.23 -0.92 12.74
N HIS A 109 18.76 -2.04 13.23
CA HIS A 109 19.25 -3.12 12.37
C HIS A 109 18.14 -3.76 11.55
N SER A 110 16.98 -4.05 12.18
CA SER A 110 15.79 -4.58 11.50
C SER A 110 15.31 -3.64 10.39
N MET A 111 15.22 -2.33 10.66
CA MET A 111 14.84 -1.32 9.68
C MET A 111 15.80 -1.28 8.48
N ALA A 112 17.11 -1.33 8.73
CA ALA A 112 18.12 -1.35 7.66
C ALA A 112 18.00 -2.60 6.77
N MET A 113 17.77 -3.78 7.39
CA MET A 113 17.52 -5.03 6.65
C MET A 113 16.25 -4.94 5.79
N VAL A 114 15.15 -4.41 6.33
CA VAL A 114 13.89 -4.23 5.58
C VAL A 114 14.08 -3.22 4.45
N ALA A 115 14.82 -2.14 4.65
CA ALA A 115 15.12 -1.17 3.59
C ALA A 115 15.88 -1.80 2.42
N ALA A 116 16.93 -2.58 2.73
CA ALA A 116 17.70 -3.28 1.71
C ALA A 116 16.85 -4.31 0.95
N ALA A 117 16.05 -5.10 1.67
CA ALA A 117 15.15 -6.08 1.07
C ALA A 117 14.05 -5.40 0.23
N THR A 118 13.47 -4.29 0.71
CA THR A 118 12.46 -3.51 -0.03
C THR A 118 13.04 -2.96 -1.34
N ALA A 119 14.23 -2.39 -1.31
CA ALA A 119 14.90 -1.87 -2.50
C ALA A 119 15.18 -2.99 -3.51
N LEU A 120 15.64 -4.16 -3.04
CA LEU A 120 15.90 -5.33 -3.88
C LEU A 120 14.59 -5.84 -4.53
N VAL A 121 13.55 -6.07 -3.72
CA VAL A 121 12.28 -6.59 -4.21
C VAL A 121 11.62 -5.61 -5.17
N ALA A 122 11.55 -4.30 -4.83
CA ALA A 122 11.01 -3.27 -5.71
C ALA A 122 11.80 -3.19 -7.03
N GLY A 123 13.13 -3.24 -6.95
CA GLY A 123 14.00 -3.23 -8.11
C GLY A 123 13.75 -4.41 -9.05
N VAL A 124 13.80 -5.64 -8.53
CA VAL A 124 13.59 -6.86 -9.32
C VAL A 124 12.17 -6.92 -9.88
N SER A 125 11.15 -6.63 -9.05
CA SER A 125 9.74 -6.65 -9.47
C SER A 125 9.46 -5.62 -10.57
N THR A 126 10.01 -4.40 -10.44
CA THR A 126 9.85 -3.36 -11.44
C THR A 126 10.59 -3.70 -12.75
N LEU A 127 11.75 -4.36 -12.67
CA LEU A 127 12.43 -4.90 -13.86
C LEU A 127 11.56 -5.97 -14.56
N LEU A 128 10.94 -6.89 -13.81
CA LEU A 128 10.01 -7.87 -14.38
C LEU A 128 8.83 -7.19 -15.05
N MET A 129 8.25 -6.14 -14.46
CA MET A 129 7.20 -5.33 -15.09
C MET A 129 7.70 -4.71 -16.40
N GLY A 130 8.91 -4.16 -16.42
CA GLY A 130 9.52 -3.61 -17.62
C GLY A 130 9.66 -4.63 -18.74
N VAL A 131 10.16 -5.83 -18.44
CA VAL A 131 10.48 -6.86 -19.44
C VAL A 131 9.25 -7.68 -19.86
N ILE A 132 8.44 -8.15 -18.89
CA ILE A 132 7.29 -9.02 -19.10
C ILE A 132 6.04 -8.21 -19.42
N GLY A 133 5.71 -7.24 -18.56
CA GLY A 133 4.54 -6.37 -18.71
C GLY A 133 4.68 -5.36 -19.84
N ARG A 134 5.91 -4.93 -20.14
CA ARG A 134 6.23 -3.87 -21.11
C ARG A 134 5.42 -2.61 -20.89
N PHE A 135 5.20 -2.27 -19.63
CA PHE A 135 4.30 -1.23 -19.19
C PHE A 135 5.01 -0.28 -18.21
N PRO A 136 4.76 1.05 -18.25
CA PRO A 136 5.50 2.04 -17.47
C PRO A 136 5.00 2.15 -16.03
N ILE A 137 5.03 1.05 -15.27
CA ILE A 137 4.62 1.01 -13.85
C ILE A 137 5.78 0.52 -13.00
N GLY A 138 6.01 1.20 -11.87
CA GLY A 138 6.86 0.73 -10.78
C GLY A 138 6.08 -0.21 -9.85
N LEU A 139 6.77 -1.22 -9.34
CA LEU A 139 6.25 -2.17 -8.37
C LEU A 139 7.06 -2.05 -7.07
N ALA A 140 6.35 -1.99 -5.95
CA ALA A 140 6.94 -2.04 -4.62
C ALA A 140 5.92 -2.59 -3.62
N THR A 141 6.30 -2.72 -2.35
CA THR A 141 5.43 -3.25 -1.30
C THR A 141 4.20 -2.38 -1.11
N GLY A 142 3.00 -2.98 -1.14
CA GLY A 142 1.73 -2.28 -1.03
C GLY A 142 1.52 -1.67 0.36
N LEU A 143 1.15 -0.38 0.43
CA LEU A 143 1.03 0.34 1.71
C LEU A 143 0.01 -0.28 2.66
N GLY A 144 -1.19 -0.64 2.14
CA GLY A 144 -2.22 -1.33 2.91
C GLY A 144 -1.81 -2.73 3.34
N LEU A 145 -1.11 -3.43 2.45
CA LEU A 145 -0.61 -4.78 2.70
C LEU A 145 0.49 -4.78 3.75
N ASN A 146 1.37 -3.76 3.76
CA ASN A 146 2.39 -3.58 4.80
C ASN A 146 1.75 -3.42 6.19
N ALA A 147 0.77 -2.53 6.31
CA ALA A 147 0.06 -2.29 7.56
C ALA A 147 -0.71 -3.54 8.01
N MET A 148 -1.35 -4.27 7.09
CA MET A 148 -2.01 -5.54 7.39
C MET A 148 -1.02 -6.59 7.91
N CYS A 149 0.16 -6.72 7.30
CA CYS A 149 1.19 -7.64 7.75
C CYS A 149 1.72 -7.28 9.14
N ALA A 150 2.08 -6.00 9.35
CA ALA A 150 2.74 -5.54 10.56
C ALA A 150 1.82 -5.48 11.78
N TYR A 151 0.56 -5.06 11.58
CA TYR A 151 -0.34 -4.72 12.68
C TYR A 151 -1.51 -5.68 12.86
N VAL A 152 -1.81 -6.51 11.85
CA VAL A 152 -2.92 -7.47 11.93
C VAL A 152 -2.42 -8.91 11.94
N ILE A 153 -1.51 -9.28 11.04
CA ILE A 153 -1.09 -10.69 10.90
C ILE A 153 0.04 -11.02 11.86
N ALA A 154 1.14 -10.26 11.86
CA ALA A 154 2.33 -10.56 12.66
C ALA A 154 2.05 -10.64 14.17
N PRO A 155 1.26 -9.74 14.79
CA PRO A 155 0.93 -9.84 16.23
C PRO A 155 0.19 -11.13 16.62
N ASN A 156 -0.47 -11.78 15.67
CA ASN A 156 -1.20 -13.04 15.87
C ASN A 156 -0.45 -14.27 15.32
N SER A 157 0.76 -14.07 14.78
CA SER A 157 1.56 -15.11 14.13
C SER A 157 3.05 -14.84 14.37
N THR A 158 3.93 -15.55 13.68
CA THR A 158 5.35 -15.21 13.62
C THR A 158 5.70 -14.61 12.27
N TRP A 159 6.77 -13.82 12.20
CA TRP A 159 7.17 -13.19 10.94
C TRP A 159 7.38 -14.20 9.79
N PRO A 160 8.08 -15.36 9.97
CA PRO A 160 8.21 -16.35 8.90
C PRO A 160 6.87 -16.90 8.40
N ARG A 161 5.88 -17.07 9.29
CA ARG A 161 4.53 -17.54 8.93
C ARG A 161 3.73 -16.45 8.22
N THR A 162 3.83 -15.20 8.68
CA THR A 162 3.22 -14.04 8.03
C THR A 162 3.72 -13.94 6.58
N MET A 163 5.03 -14.03 6.38
CA MET A 163 5.62 -14.01 5.04
C MET A 163 5.24 -15.27 4.23
N GLY A 164 5.06 -16.40 4.89
CA GLY A 164 4.53 -17.62 4.27
C GLY A 164 3.12 -17.41 3.69
N MET A 165 2.23 -16.70 4.38
CA MET A 165 0.89 -16.37 3.89
C MET A 165 0.96 -15.51 2.62
N ILE A 166 1.90 -14.55 2.56
CA ILE A 166 2.10 -13.69 1.39
C ILE A 166 2.64 -14.49 0.19
N VAL A 167 3.59 -15.40 0.44
CA VAL A 167 4.10 -16.29 -0.62
C VAL A 167 2.97 -17.15 -1.19
N ILE A 168 2.11 -17.72 -0.32
CA ILE A 168 0.95 -18.51 -0.75
C ILE A 168 -0.03 -17.64 -1.55
N GLU A 169 -0.31 -16.41 -1.08
CA GLU A 169 -1.11 -15.43 -1.81
C GLU A 169 -0.54 -15.20 -3.22
N GLY A 170 0.75 -14.85 -3.33
CA GLY A 170 1.42 -14.62 -4.62
C GLY A 170 1.38 -15.83 -5.56
N ILE A 171 1.51 -17.07 -5.03
CA ILE A 171 1.33 -18.31 -5.79
C ILE A 171 -0.10 -18.42 -6.32
N ILE A 172 -1.10 -18.18 -5.46
CA ILE A 172 -2.52 -18.27 -5.85
C ILE A 172 -2.82 -17.24 -6.94
N ILE A 173 -2.42 -15.97 -6.79
CA ILE A 173 -2.66 -14.93 -7.80
C ILE A 173 -1.97 -15.32 -9.11
N THR A 174 -0.73 -15.81 -9.07
CA THR A 174 0.00 -16.26 -10.26
C THR A 174 -0.78 -17.38 -10.99
N LEU A 175 -1.28 -18.36 -10.26
CA LEU A 175 -2.09 -19.44 -10.84
C LEU A 175 -3.40 -18.91 -11.43
N LEU A 176 -4.08 -17.97 -10.77
CA LEU A 176 -5.30 -17.33 -11.28
C LEU A 176 -5.04 -16.55 -12.57
N VAL A 177 -3.89 -15.87 -12.69
CA VAL A 177 -3.47 -15.18 -13.93
C VAL A 177 -3.19 -16.17 -15.06
N LEU A 178 -2.46 -17.25 -14.77
CA LEU A 178 -2.10 -18.25 -15.77
C LEU A 178 -3.31 -19.01 -16.31
N THR A 179 -4.30 -19.29 -15.45
CA THR A 179 -5.53 -19.99 -15.83
C THR A 179 -6.58 -19.08 -16.46
N GLY A 180 -6.41 -17.77 -16.41
CA GLY A 180 -7.41 -16.79 -16.88
C GLY A 180 -8.63 -16.65 -15.95
N PHE A 181 -8.63 -17.31 -14.80
CA PHE A 181 -9.74 -17.27 -13.82
C PHE A 181 -9.84 -15.90 -13.09
N ARG A 182 -8.82 -15.07 -13.17
CA ARG A 182 -8.78 -13.74 -12.55
C ARG A 182 -9.98 -12.87 -12.93
N GLU A 183 -10.42 -12.91 -14.20
CA GLU A 183 -11.61 -12.18 -14.64
C GLU A 183 -12.90 -12.65 -13.96
N ALA A 184 -13.03 -13.96 -13.67
CA ALA A 184 -14.20 -14.50 -12.98
C ALA A 184 -14.27 -13.99 -11.52
N VAL A 185 -13.15 -13.91 -10.81
CA VAL A 185 -13.07 -13.33 -9.45
C VAL A 185 -13.45 -11.85 -9.49
N PHE A 186 -12.92 -11.10 -10.45
CA PHE A 186 -13.25 -9.68 -10.61
C PHE A 186 -14.74 -9.44 -10.82
N ARG A 187 -15.39 -10.25 -11.67
CA ARG A 187 -16.83 -10.14 -11.96
C ARG A 187 -17.70 -10.62 -10.80
N ALA A 188 -17.18 -11.45 -9.91
CA ALA A 188 -17.93 -11.98 -8.78
C ALA A 188 -18.20 -10.95 -7.70
N VAL A 189 -17.28 -10.01 -7.46
CA VAL A 189 -17.40 -8.99 -6.41
C VAL A 189 -18.07 -7.73 -6.97
N PRO A 190 -19.18 -7.25 -6.39
CA PRO A 190 -19.86 -6.03 -6.79
C PRO A 190 -18.92 -4.81 -6.80
N ARG A 191 -19.13 -3.88 -7.75
CA ARG A 191 -18.30 -2.70 -7.91
C ARG A 191 -18.21 -1.88 -6.63
N GLU A 192 -19.33 -1.65 -5.96
CA GLU A 192 -19.41 -0.84 -4.74
C GLU A 192 -18.59 -1.44 -3.60
N LEU A 193 -18.58 -2.78 -3.46
CA LEU A 193 -17.74 -3.45 -2.48
C LEU A 193 -16.25 -3.37 -2.82
N ARG A 194 -15.90 -3.42 -4.11
CA ARG A 194 -14.50 -3.25 -4.55
C ARG A 194 -13.97 -1.86 -4.20
N VAL A 195 -14.76 -0.82 -4.50
CA VAL A 195 -14.43 0.56 -4.13
C VAL A 195 -14.39 0.71 -2.62
N ALA A 196 -15.34 0.13 -1.90
CA ALA A 196 -15.39 0.16 -0.44
C ALA A 196 -14.16 -0.48 0.23
N ILE A 197 -13.62 -1.56 -0.35
CA ILE A 197 -12.37 -2.18 0.12
C ILE A 197 -11.22 -1.18 0.03
N SER A 198 -11.02 -0.53 -1.11
CA SER A 198 -9.97 0.48 -1.30
C SER A 198 -10.13 1.65 -0.32
N VAL A 199 -11.34 2.20 -0.22
CA VAL A 199 -11.65 3.32 0.70
C VAL A 199 -11.42 2.92 2.16
N GLY A 200 -11.86 1.73 2.55
CA GLY A 200 -11.67 1.20 3.91
C GLY A 200 -10.21 0.98 4.28
N ILE A 201 -9.40 0.45 3.34
CA ILE A 201 -7.95 0.34 3.49
C ILE A 201 -7.33 1.73 3.66
N GLY A 202 -7.76 2.73 2.88
CA GLY A 202 -7.27 4.10 3.01
C GLY A 202 -7.53 4.70 4.40
N LEU A 203 -8.74 4.52 4.95
CA LEU A 203 -9.07 4.92 6.32
C LEU A 203 -8.25 4.17 7.37
N PHE A 204 -8.07 2.86 7.18
CA PHE A 204 -7.26 2.03 8.07
C PHE A 204 -5.79 2.50 8.10
N ILE A 205 -5.18 2.77 6.94
CA ILE A 205 -3.80 3.29 6.85
C ILE A 205 -3.68 4.66 7.51
N THR A 206 -4.67 5.55 7.31
CA THR A 206 -4.71 6.85 8.00
C THR A 206 -4.71 6.67 9.51
N PHE A 207 -5.56 5.77 10.02
CA PHE A 207 -5.65 5.50 11.45
C PHE A 207 -4.34 4.95 12.00
N VAL A 208 -3.72 3.98 11.30
CA VAL A 208 -2.39 3.45 11.63
C VAL A 208 -1.35 4.57 11.71
N GLY A 209 -1.27 5.44 10.69
CA GLY A 209 -0.31 6.56 10.68
C GLY A 209 -0.49 7.50 11.88
N LEU A 210 -1.73 7.79 12.27
CA LEU A 210 -2.03 8.61 13.44
C LEU A 210 -1.64 7.92 14.76
N VAL A 211 -1.79 6.60 14.85
CA VAL A 211 -1.35 5.80 16.00
C VAL A 211 0.17 5.73 16.07
N ASP A 212 0.84 5.47 14.95
CA ASP A 212 2.31 5.37 14.85
C ASP A 212 3.05 6.68 15.16
N ALA A 213 2.36 7.81 15.11
CA ALA A 213 2.89 9.12 15.50
C ALA A 213 2.37 9.59 16.89
N HIS A 214 1.71 8.73 17.65
CA HIS A 214 1.10 9.07 18.92
C HIS A 214 0.12 10.26 18.85
N ILE A 215 -0.48 10.51 17.66
CA ILE A 215 -1.54 11.51 17.50
C ILE A 215 -2.87 10.97 18.00
N VAL A 216 -3.09 9.67 17.79
CA VAL A 216 -4.20 8.92 18.39
C VAL A 216 -3.63 7.88 19.33
N THR A 217 -4.06 7.90 20.58
CA THR A 217 -3.61 6.97 21.64
C THR A 217 -4.81 6.37 22.36
N PRO A 218 -4.64 5.26 23.08
CA PRO A 218 -5.69 4.75 23.96
C PRO A 218 -6.02 5.77 25.06
N GLY A 219 -7.31 5.99 25.33
CA GLY A 219 -7.76 6.88 26.40
C GLY A 219 -8.08 6.13 27.70
N SER A 220 -8.03 6.80 28.84
CA SER A 220 -8.36 6.21 30.14
C SER A 220 -9.84 5.87 30.32
N GLY A 221 -10.74 6.50 29.55
CA GLY A 221 -12.19 6.28 29.58
C GLY A 221 -12.83 6.18 28.21
N THR A 222 -12.04 6.29 27.15
CA THR A 222 -12.47 6.19 25.76
C THR A 222 -11.56 5.23 25.00
N PRO A 223 -12.05 4.54 23.94
CA PRO A 223 -11.21 3.66 23.14
C PRO A 223 -9.99 4.38 22.54
N VAL A 224 -10.14 5.65 22.20
CA VAL A 224 -9.09 6.51 21.63
C VAL A 224 -9.22 7.93 22.13
N GLN A 225 -8.08 8.64 22.18
CA GLN A 225 -7.98 10.06 22.52
C GLN A 225 -6.94 10.76 21.65
N LEU A 226 -6.93 12.09 21.66
CA LEU A 226 -5.94 12.90 20.97
C LEU A 226 -4.64 12.96 21.79
N GLY A 227 -3.53 12.50 21.23
CA GLY A 227 -2.22 12.66 21.83
C GLY A 227 -2.09 12.11 23.25
N LEU A 228 -1.21 12.70 24.03
CA LEU A 228 -1.03 12.35 25.43
C LEU A 228 -2.01 13.18 26.27
N ASP A 229 -2.81 12.51 27.12
CA ASP A 229 -3.80 13.16 28.01
C ASP A 229 -4.77 14.14 27.32
N GLY A 230 -5.16 13.83 26.08
CA GLY A 230 -6.09 14.63 25.28
C GLY A 230 -5.46 15.85 24.59
N SER A 231 -4.13 15.94 24.52
CA SER A 231 -3.41 17.07 23.93
C SER A 231 -2.22 16.66 23.06
N LEU A 232 -1.86 17.50 22.09
CA LEU A 232 -0.64 17.39 21.28
C LEU A 232 0.47 18.22 21.91
N GLY A 233 1.00 17.75 23.05
CA GLY A 233 1.97 18.50 23.86
C GLY A 233 3.41 18.01 23.74
N THR A 234 3.69 16.93 23.01
CA THR A 234 5.04 16.38 22.92
C THR A 234 5.80 16.92 21.71
N THR A 235 7.12 17.02 21.84
CA THR A 235 7.98 17.48 20.74
C THR A 235 7.92 16.58 19.50
N PRO A 236 7.90 15.23 19.60
CA PRO A 236 7.72 14.37 18.42
C PRO A 236 6.38 14.60 17.72
N GLN A 237 5.28 14.83 18.46
CA GLN A 237 3.98 15.16 17.86
C GLN A 237 4.02 16.47 17.06
N LEU A 238 4.77 17.48 17.54
CA LEU A 238 5.00 18.72 16.77
C LEU A 238 5.79 18.46 15.49
N VAL A 239 6.77 17.56 15.52
CA VAL A 239 7.52 17.15 14.30
C VAL A 239 6.57 16.51 13.28
N PHE A 240 5.65 15.65 13.72
CA PHE A 240 4.59 15.10 12.85
C PHE A 240 3.73 16.22 12.23
N VAL A 241 3.24 17.17 13.03
CA VAL A 241 2.40 18.27 12.54
C VAL A 241 3.14 19.11 11.51
N ILE A 242 4.41 19.46 11.77
CA ILE A 242 5.25 20.19 10.82
C ILE A 242 5.44 19.37 9.53
N GLY A 243 5.72 18.07 9.63
CA GLY A 243 5.86 17.16 8.50
C GLY A 243 4.59 17.08 7.66
N LEU A 244 3.43 16.99 8.30
CA LEU A 244 2.14 17.00 7.63
C LEU A 244 1.91 18.32 6.88
N LEU A 245 2.19 19.46 7.50
CA LEU A 245 2.05 20.76 6.84
C LEU A 245 3.01 20.92 5.65
N ILE A 246 4.26 20.47 5.78
CA ILE A 246 5.23 20.46 4.66
C ILE A 246 4.69 19.60 3.52
N LEU A 247 4.21 18.39 3.83
CA LEU A 247 3.67 17.48 2.82
C LEU A 247 2.45 18.08 2.12
N LEU A 248 1.48 18.61 2.87
CA LEU A 248 0.28 19.24 2.31
C LEU A 248 0.64 20.44 1.43
N PHE A 249 1.59 21.28 1.85
CA PHE A 249 2.07 22.41 1.05
C PHE A 249 2.68 21.95 -0.28
N LEU A 250 3.56 20.95 -0.25
CA LEU A 250 4.19 20.40 -1.45
C LEU A 250 3.17 19.70 -2.36
N TYR A 251 2.22 18.99 -1.76
CA TYR A 251 1.19 18.27 -2.48
C TYR A 251 0.24 19.22 -3.22
N VAL A 252 -0.28 20.26 -2.55
CA VAL A 252 -1.14 21.28 -3.16
C VAL A 252 -0.42 22.05 -4.28
N ARG A 253 0.91 22.18 -4.16
CA ARG A 253 1.76 22.76 -5.21
C ARG A 253 2.05 21.79 -6.37
N SER A 254 1.51 20.57 -6.33
CA SER A 254 1.78 19.53 -7.32
C SER A 254 3.28 19.26 -7.51
N THR A 255 4.05 19.34 -6.40
CA THR A 255 5.50 19.11 -6.43
C THR A 255 5.76 17.62 -6.66
N ARG A 256 6.53 17.28 -7.70
CA ARG A 256 6.93 15.89 -7.97
C ARG A 256 7.78 15.35 -6.83
N GLY A 257 7.45 14.14 -6.35
CA GLY A 257 8.12 13.53 -5.20
C GLY A 257 7.84 14.22 -3.86
N ALA A 258 6.71 14.93 -3.73
CA ALA A 258 6.29 15.63 -2.51
C ALA A 258 6.43 14.76 -1.25
N MET A 259 6.03 13.48 -1.31
CA MET A 259 6.10 12.54 -0.20
C MET A 259 7.55 12.29 0.24
N LEU A 260 8.45 11.99 -0.70
CA LEU A 260 9.87 11.78 -0.39
C LEU A 260 10.53 13.04 0.17
N ILE A 261 10.27 14.20 -0.45
CA ILE A 261 10.83 15.49 0.01
C ILE A 261 10.33 15.81 1.42
N ALA A 262 9.04 15.58 1.71
CA ALA A 262 8.47 15.80 3.03
C ALA A 262 9.09 14.88 4.08
N ILE A 263 9.27 13.58 3.78
CA ILE A 263 9.94 12.63 4.70
C ILE A 263 11.37 13.10 4.99
N ILE A 264 12.15 13.42 3.96
CA ILE A 264 13.54 13.87 4.14
C ILE A 264 13.59 15.15 5.00
N ALA A 265 12.77 16.14 4.67
CA ALA A 265 12.73 17.40 5.42
C ALA A 265 12.33 17.16 6.87
N THR A 266 11.29 16.37 7.12
CA THR A 266 10.81 16.08 8.48
C THR A 266 11.79 15.20 9.26
N ALA A 267 12.44 14.24 8.62
CA ALA A 267 13.50 13.44 9.24
C ALA A 267 14.70 14.29 9.66
N LEU A 268 15.13 15.22 8.82
CA LEU A 268 16.19 16.17 9.18
C LEU A 268 15.79 17.04 10.37
N ILE A 269 14.54 17.53 10.40
CA ILE A 269 13.99 18.25 11.56
C ILE A 269 14.01 17.35 12.79
N GLY A 270 13.57 16.09 12.67
CA GLY A 270 13.57 15.12 13.76
C GLY A 270 14.97 14.87 14.33
N VAL A 271 15.97 14.68 13.47
CA VAL A 271 17.37 14.51 13.90
C VAL A 271 17.90 15.77 14.60
N LEU A 272 17.60 16.97 14.09
CA LEU A 272 17.99 18.22 14.72
C LEU A 272 17.32 18.39 16.09
N VAL A 273 16.01 18.11 16.16
CA VAL A 273 15.26 18.15 17.42
C VAL A 273 15.85 17.18 18.44
N GLN A 274 16.15 15.95 18.03
CA GLN A 274 16.77 14.95 18.91
C GLN A 274 18.17 15.38 19.37
N ALA A 275 18.96 15.97 18.50
CA ALA A 275 20.31 16.46 18.86
C ALA A 275 20.28 17.58 19.90
N VAL A 276 19.27 18.46 19.86
CA VAL A 276 19.09 19.59 20.78
C VAL A 276 18.35 19.18 22.06
N ALA A 277 17.18 18.57 21.92
CA ALA A 277 16.29 18.23 23.02
C ALA A 277 16.71 16.96 23.78
N ARG A 278 17.48 16.07 23.14
CA ARG A 278 17.96 14.78 23.70
C ARG A 278 16.85 14.00 24.39
N ILE A 279 15.71 13.86 23.71
CA ILE A 279 14.52 13.19 24.23
C ILE A 279 14.88 11.73 24.55
N PRO A 280 14.77 11.31 25.83
CA PRO A 280 15.13 9.95 26.23
C PRO A 280 14.08 8.95 25.73
N ALA A 281 14.52 7.76 25.32
CA ALA A 281 13.62 6.66 24.96
C ALA A 281 12.94 6.05 26.21
N THR A 282 13.63 6.09 27.35
CA THR A 282 13.16 5.58 28.64
C THR A 282 13.25 6.66 29.70
N LEU A 283 12.35 6.62 30.66
CA LEU A 283 12.38 7.48 31.88
C LEU A 283 13.39 6.92 32.90
N ASP A 284 13.66 7.69 33.96
CA ASP A 284 14.61 7.33 35.01
C ASP A 284 14.21 6.06 35.79
N ASP A 285 12.93 5.71 35.79
CA ASP A 285 12.38 4.47 36.37
C ASP A 285 12.53 3.24 35.45
N GLY A 286 13.13 3.40 34.25
CA GLY A 286 13.31 2.35 33.27
C GLY A 286 12.09 2.06 32.39
N THR A 287 11.00 2.80 32.54
CA THR A 287 9.81 2.64 31.67
C THR A 287 9.97 3.40 30.35
N THR A 288 9.22 3.00 29.32
CA THR A 288 9.18 3.70 28.03
C THR A 288 8.65 5.11 28.23
N ASN A 289 9.33 6.12 27.65
CA ASN A 289 8.89 7.51 27.72
C ASN A 289 7.65 7.75 26.84
N PRO A 290 6.46 7.99 27.40
CA PRO A 290 5.25 8.19 26.60
C PRO A 290 5.26 9.52 25.82
N ALA A 291 6.12 10.47 26.21
CA ALA A 291 6.33 11.73 25.50
C ALA A 291 7.52 11.68 24.52
N GLY A 292 8.15 10.52 24.37
CA GLY A 292 9.26 10.26 23.47
C GLY A 292 8.82 9.99 22.02
N TRP A 293 9.79 9.60 21.20
CA TRP A 293 9.56 9.13 19.84
C TRP A 293 8.77 7.81 19.85
N ALA A 294 7.78 7.68 18.94
CA ALA A 294 6.81 6.60 19.03
C ALA A 294 7.41 5.22 18.73
N LEU A 295 8.09 5.02 17.60
CA LEU A 295 8.58 3.72 17.16
C LEU A 295 10.11 3.63 17.16
N ASN A 296 10.80 4.68 16.78
CA ASN A 296 12.26 4.72 16.67
C ASN A 296 12.81 6.13 16.91
N VAL A 297 13.94 6.21 17.59
CA VAL A 297 14.63 7.48 17.85
C VAL A 297 15.47 7.86 16.63
N PRO A 298 15.27 9.05 16.01
CA PRO A 298 16.03 9.44 14.85
C PRO A 298 17.50 9.67 15.20
N ALA A 299 18.39 9.07 14.41
CA ALA A 299 19.82 9.17 14.63
C ALA A 299 20.56 9.51 13.34
N TRP A 300 21.62 10.31 13.44
CA TRP A 300 22.49 10.57 12.31
C TRP A 300 23.35 9.33 12.00
N PRO A 301 23.37 8.80 10.76
CA PRO A 301 24.03 7.53 10.45
C PRO A 301 25.56 7.60 10.45
N GLY A 302 26.14 8.80 10.56
CA GLY A 302 27.60 8.97 10.59
C GLY A 302 28.29 8.47 9.33
N VAL A 303 29.48 7.90 9.50
CA VAL A 303 30.30 7.34 8.39
C VAL A 303 29.73 6.02 7.84
N SER A 304 28.78 5.40 8.54
CA SER A 304 28.15 4.13 8.16
C SER A 304 26.95 4.29 7.21
N ALA A 305 26.77 5.50 6.63
CA ALA A 305 25.69 5.77 5.66
C ALA A 305 25.75 4.87 4.40
N PHE A 306 26.93 4.35 4.07
CA PHE A 306 27.15 3.44 2.95
C PHE A 306 27.84 2.17 3.48
N THR A 307 27.05 1.14 3.74
CA THR A 307 27.54 -0.18 4.16
C THR A 307 27.05 -1.24 3.19
N ALA A 308 27.68 -2.43 3.21
CA ALA A 308 27.17 -3.58 2.50
C ALA A 308 25.75 -3.90 3.02
N PRO A 309 24.76 -4.07 2.12
CA PRO A 309 23.39 -4.36 2.54
C PRO A 309 23.30 -5.73 3.22
N ASP A 310 22.58 -5.79 4.33
CA ASP A 310 22.23 -7.07 4.95
C ASP A 310 20.93 -7.60 4.34
N LEU A 311 21.05 -8.66 3.55
CA LEU A 311 19.94 -9.35 2.89
C LEU A 311 19.52 -10.62 3.63
N GLY A 312 19.86 -10.78 4.90
CA GLY A 312 19.55 -11.95 5.71
C GLY A 312 18.05 -12.20 5.94
N LEU A 313 17.16 -11.33 5.47
CA LEU A 313 15.70 -11.53 5.49
C LEU A 313 15.21 -12.44 4.36
N LEU A 314 15.97 -12.59 3.28
CA LEU A 314 15.54 -13.35 2.11
C LEU A 314 15.30 -14.82 2.45
N GLY A 315 14.16 -15.33 2.01
CA GLY A 315 13.79 -16.73 2.19
C GLY A 315 13.37 -17.13 3.61
N ARG A 316 13.21 -16.19 4.53
CA ARG A 316 12.71 -16.48 5.88
C ARG A 316 11.19 -16.66 5.88
N VAL A 317 10.73 -17.76 5.28
CA VAL A 317 9.30 -18.08 5.13
C VAL A 317 8.98 -19.45 5.70
N ASP A 318 7.81 -19.57 6.32
CA ASP A 318 7.27 -20.84 6.81
C ASP A 318 5.88 -21.06 6.19
N LEU A 319 5.86 -21.77 5.05
CA LEU A 319 4.64 -22.02 4.27
C LEU A 319 3.65 -22.93 4.99
N VAL A 320 4.16 -23.94 5.68
CA VAL A 320 3.30 -24.90 6.38
C VAL A 320 2.81 -24.31 7.70
N GLY A 321 3.72 -23.70 8.47
CA GLY A 321 3.38 -23.03 9.71
C GLY A 321 2.46 -21.81 9.53
N ALA A 322 2.32 -21.27 8.33
CA ALA A 322 1.35 -20.20 8.00
C ALA A 322 -0.10 -20.55 8.43
N PHE A 323 -0.45 -21.84 8.47
CA PHE A 323 -1.78 -22.31 8.88
C PHE A 323 -1.87 -22.72 10.36
N ALA A 324 -0.78 -22.64 11.10
CA ALA A 324 -0.75 -22.99 12.52
C ALA A 324 -1.08 -21.79 13.41
N ALA A 325 -1.68 -22.04 14.57
CA ALA A 325 -1.85 -21.05 15.62
C ALA A 325 -0.49 -20.57 16.18
N ALA A 326 -0.48 -19.51 16.99
CA ALA A 326 0.74 -18.94 17.57
C ALA A 326 1.57 -19.98 18.36
N ASP A 327 0.90 -20.94 19.03
CA ASP A 327 1.50 -22.05 19.76
C ASP A 327 2.06 -23.18 18.87
N GLY A 328 1.88 -23.09 17.55
CA GLY A 328 2.34 -24.07 16.57
C GLY A 328 1.36 -25.20 16.29
N ARG A 329 0.17 -25.22 16.90
CA ARG A 329 -0.84 -26.25 16.67
C ARG A 329 -1.70 -25.93 15.45
N PHE A 330 -2.09 -26.98 14.74
CA PHE A 330 -3.07 -26.88 13.65
C PHE A 330 -4.47 -27.12 14.20
N THR A 331 -5.25 -26.06 14.25
CA THR A 331 -6.66 -26.10 14.63
C THR A 331 -7.53 -25.68 13.45
N LEU A 332 -8.80 -26.07 13.45
CA LEU A 332 -9.73 -25.61 12.41
C LEU A 332 -9.78 -24.07 12.36
N ALA A 333 -9.78 -23.40 13.51
CA ALA A 333 -9.78 -21.95 13.61
C ALA A 333 -8.52 -21.32 13.03
N SER A 334 -7.32 -21.87 13.33
CA SER A 334 -6.07 -21.32 12.80
C SER A 334 -5.98 -21.49 11.28
N VAL A 335 -6.37 -22.64 10.75
CA VAL A 335 -6.39 -22.89 9.30
C VAL A 335 -7.39 -21.96 8.62
N LEU A 336 -8.62 -21.84 9.16
CA LEU A 336 -9.64 -20.96 8.60
C LEU A 336 -9.22 -19.49 8.68
N GLY A 337 -8.63 -19.07 9.80
CA GLY A 337 -8.07 -17.72 9.98
C GLY A 337 -7.00 -17.41 8.93
N ALA A 338 -6.04 -18.33 8.73
CA ALA A 338 -5.01 -18.18 7.71
C ALA A 338 -5.60 -18.08 6.30
N VAL A 339 -6.57 -18.95 5.95
CA VAL A 339 -7.26 -18.89 4.63
C VAL A 339 -7.95 -17.55 4.45
N MET A 340 -8.62 -17.01 5.48
CA MET A 340 -9.30 -15.71 5.42
C MET A 340 -8.30 -14.56 5.30
N MET A 341 -7.17 -14.61 5.99
CA MET A 341 -6.10 -13.60 5.87
C MET A 341 -5.49 -13.61 4.45
N ILE A 342 -5.13 -14.79 3.94
CA ILE A 342 -4.62 -14.95 2.56
C ILE A 342 -5.64 -14.43 1.55
N PHE A 343 -6.92 -14.75 1.72
CA PHE A 343 -7.98 -14.28 0.84
C PHE A 343 -8.16 -12.75 0.91
N SER A 344 -8.03 -12.15 2.09
CA SER A 344 -8.11 -10.70 2.27
C SER A 344 -6.92 -9.98 1.63
N LEU A 345 -5.70 -10.53 1.77
CA LEU A 345 -4.50 -10.07 1.08
C LEU A 345 -4.71 -10.10 -0.44
N LEU A 346 -5.17 -11.26 -0.96
CA LEU A 346 -5.45 -11.47 -2.38
C LEU A 346 -6.44 -10.45 -2.94
N LEU A 347 -7.55 -10.17 -2.22
CA LEU A 347 -8.52 -9.18 -2.68
C LEU A 347 -7.94 -7.76 -2.67
N ALA A 348 -7.21 -7.40 -1.60
CA ALA A 348 -6.62 -6.08 -1.47
C ALA A 348 -5.61 -5.83 -2.60
N ASP A 349 -4.66 -6.75 -2.82
CA ASP A 349 -3.66 -6.68 -3.89
C ASP A 349 -4.30 -6.64 -5.28
N PHE A 350 -5.27 -7.52 -5.50
CA PHE A 350 -5.96 -7.65 -6.77
C PHE A 350 -6.67 -6.36 -7.22
N PHE A 351 -7.39 -5.69 -6.31
CA PHE A 351 -8.14 -4.48 -6.66
C PHE A 351 -7.24 -3.25 -6.75
N ASP A 352 -6.21 -3.18 -5.92
CA ASP A 352 -5.21 -2.12 -5.97
C ASP A 352 -4.46 -2.11 -7.31
N THR A 353 -3.96 -3.27 -7.73
CA THR A 353 -3.29 -3.43 -9.04
C THR A 353 -4.17 -3.02 -10.21
N LEU A 354 -5.42 -3.52 -10.26
CA LEU A 354 -6.29 -3.23 -11.42
C LEU A 354 -6.63 -1.75 -11.50
N GLY A 355 -6.93 -1.10 -10.38
CA GLY A 355 -7.17 0.33 -10.32
C GLY A 355 -5.98 1.13 -10.83
N THR A 356 -4.80 0.80 -10.33
CA THR A 356 -3.53 1.45 -10.70
C THR A 356 -3.19 1.28 -12.18
N VAL A 357 -3.28 0.06 -12.70
CA VAL A 357 -2.95 -0.24 -14.11
C VAL A 357 -3.85 0.53 -15.07
N VAL A 358 -5.14 0.60 -14.78
CA VAL A 358 -6.10 1.37 -15.59
C VAL A 358 -5.82 2.87 -15.49
N ALA A 359 -5.58 3.40 -14.30
CA ALA A 359 -5.28 4.82 -14.10
C ALA A 359 -4.00 5.25 -14.82
N VAL A 360 -2.91 4.48 -14.68
CA VAL A 360 -1.63 4.75 -15.38
C VAL A 360 -1.79 4.63 -16.89
N GLY A 361 -2.57 3.65 -17.37
CA GLY A 361 -2.87 3.47 -18.78
C GLY A 361 -3.69 4.61 -19.37
N ALA A 362 -4.68 5.11 -18.63
CA ALA A 362 -5.51 6.25 -19.02
C ALA A 362 -4.69 7.54 -19.10
N GLU A 363 -3.87 7.84 -18.09
CA GLU A 363 -2.96 8.99 -18.08
C GLU A 363 -1.99 8.95 -19.27
N GLY A 364 -1.52 7.75 -19.64
CA GLY A 364 -0.63 7.56 -20.78
C GLY A 364 -1.31 7.59 -22.13
N GLY A 365 -2.63 7.53 -22.20
CA GLY A 365 -3.36 7.35 -23.46
C GLY A 365 -2.97 6.05 -24.19
N ILE A 366 -2.62 5.00 -23.42
CA ILE A 366 -2.13 3.71 -23.94
C ILE A 366 -3.13 2.56 -23.72
N LEU A 367 -4.36 2.87 -23.29
CA LEU A 367 -5.46 1.92 -23.24
C LEU A 367 -6.06 1.72 -24.63
N ASP A 368 -6.57 0.52 -24.90
CA ASP A 368 -7.32 0.22 -26.11
C ASP A 368 -8.78 0.77 -26.05
N GLU A 369 -9.57 0.51 -27.10
CA GLU A 369 -10.99 0.92 -27.17
C GLU A 369 -11.87 0.27 -26.09
N ARG A 370 -11.41 -0.79 -25.45
CA ARG A 370 -12.09 -1.47 -24.34
C ARG A 370 -11.65 -0.97 -22.96
N GLY A 371 -10.70 -0.04 -22.94
CA GLY A 371 -10.10 0.46 -21.70
C GLY A 371 -9.08 -0.51 -21.09
N GLU A 372 -8.55 -1.46 -21.90
CA GLU A 372 -7.54 -2.41 -21.44
C GLU A 372 -6.13 -1.97 -21.86
N PRO A 373 -5.12 -2.14 -20.97
CA PRO A 373 -3.74 -1.86 -21.33
C PRO A 373 -3.16 -2.92 -22.25
N PRO A 374 -2.17 -2.55 -23.11
CA PRO A 374 -1.49 -3.52 -23.94
C PRO A 374 -0.75 -4.54 -23.08
N HIS A 375 -0.76 -5.81 -23.48
CA HIS A 375 -0.13 -6.93 -22.75
C HIS A 375 -0.65 -7.13 -21.31
N LEU A 376 -1.94 -6.89 -21.06
CA LEU A 376 -2.58 -7.02 -19.74
C LEU A 376 -2.14 -8.31 -19.00
N ARG A 377 -2.12 -9.47 -19.68
CA ARG A 377 -1.69 -10.74 -19.06
C ARG A 377 -0.24 -10.70 -18.58
N GLY A 378 0.66 -10.04 -19.31
CA GLY A 378 2.06 -9.87 -18.91
C GLY A 378 2.20 -8.91 -17.71
N ILE A 379 1.40 -7.85 -17.68
CA ILE A 379 1.33 -6.90 -16.55
C ILE A 379 0.90 -7.64 -15.29
N LEU A 380 -0.22 -8.37 -15.37
CA LEU A 380 -0.77 -9.12 -14.26
C LEU A 380 0.16 -10.24 -13.77
N LEU A 381 0.92 -10.88 -14.69
CA LEU A 381 1.92 -11.88 -14.32
C LEU A 381 3.10 -11.25 -13.59
N ALA A 382 3.61 -10.11 -14.07
CA ALA A 382 4.70 -9.40 -13.41
C ALA A 382 4.30 -8.94 -11.99
N ASP A 383 3.09 -8.46 -11.82
CA ASP A 383 2.51 -8.04 -10.55
C ASP A 383 2.35 -9.23 -9.57
N SER A 384 1.78 -10.35 -10.02
CA SER A 384 1.66 -11.55 -9.17
C SER A 384 3.01 -12.15 -8.74
N LEU A 385 4.02 -12.09 -9.63
CA LEU A 385 5.38 -12.48 -9.27
C LEU A 385 6.00 -11.48 -8.29
N ALA A 386 5.64 -10.21 -8.35
CA ALA A 386 6.09 -9.20 -7.39
C ALA A 386 5.52 -9.47 -5.98
N ALA A 387 4.25 -9.85 -5.86
CA ALA A 387 3.65 -10.27 -4.60
C ALA A 387 4.42 -11.46 -3.99
N LEU A 388 4.70 -12.48 -4.80
CA LEU A 388 5.51 -13.64 -4.41
C LEU A 388 6.91 -13.24 -3.92
N LEU A 389 7.60 -12.37 -4.69
CA LEU A 389 8.94 -11.86 -4.34
C LEU A 389 8.90 -11.03 -3.06
N GLY A 390 7.83 -10.27 -2.82
CA GLY A 390 7.61 -9.51 -1.60
C GLY A 390 7.60 -10.39 -0.36
N GLY A 391 6.86 -11.51 -0.40
CA GLY A 391 6.85 -12.51 0.66
C GLY A 391 8.22 -13.18 0.85
N LEU A 392 8.87 -13.60 -0.23
CA LEU A 392 10.21 -14.20 -0.20
C LEU A 392 11.27 -13.21 0.29
N GLY A 393 11.09 -11.91 0.04
CA GLY A 393 11.95 -10.84 0.52
C GLY A 393 11.69 -10.41 1.96
N SER A 394 10.65 -10.94 2.60
CA SER A 394 10.17 -10.52 3.93
C SER A 394 9.84 -9.02 4.00
N THR A 395 9.25 -8.49 2.93
CA THR A 395 8.91 -7.06 2.77
C THR A 395 7.42 -6.78 2.64
N SER A 396 6.56 -7.79 2.78
CA SER A 396 5.12 -7.78 2.46
C SER A 396 4.80 -7.99 0.98
N SER A 397 3.53 -8.10 0.60
CA SER A 397 3.10 -8.25 -0.80
C SER A 397 3.44 -6.99 -1.59
N SER A 398 3.98 -7.16 -2.80
CA SER A 398 4.35 -6.05 -3.69
C SER A 398 3.32 -5.90 -4.78
N THR A 399 2.91 -4.67 -5.05
CA THR A 399 1.83 -4.31 -5.98
C THR A 399 2.22 -3.13 -6.88
N SER A 400 1.37 -2.79 -7.83
CA SER A 400 1.53 -1.70 -8.77
C SER A 400 1.31 -0.33 -8.12
N TYR A 401 2.16 0.67 -8.43
CA TYR A 401 2.14 1.99 -7.81
C TYR A 401 1.54 3.06 -8.71
N ILE A 402 0.52 3.77 -8.19
CA ILE A 402 -0.20 4.85 -8.87
C ILE A 402 0.72 6.07 -9.14
N GLU A 403 1.75 6.27 -8.35
CA GLU A 403 2.77 7.32 -8.53
C GLU A 403 3.48 7.22 -9.88
N SER A 404 3.40 6.07 -10.55
CA SER A 404 3.90 5.87 -11.92
C SER A 404 3.24 6.80 -12.93
N THR A 405 2.03 7.31 -12.63
CA THR A 405 1.37 8.35 -13.45
C THR A 405 2.25 9.59 -13.63
N ALA A 406 3.05 9.95 -12.63
CA ALA A 406 3.99 11.07 -12.73
C ALA A 406 5.06 10.85 -13.80
N GLY A 407 5.59 9.63 -13.91
CA GLY A 407 6.53 9.28 -14.98
C GLY A 407 5.88 9.20 -16.35
N VAL A 408 4.64 8.74 -16.40
CA VAL A 408 3.82 8.69 -17.62
C VAL A 408 3.48 10.10 -18.11
N ALA A 409 3.20 11.04 -17.21
CA ALA A 409 3.01 12.46 -17.53
C ALA A 409 4.26 13.10 -18.18
N GLU A 410 5.49 12.57 -17.91
CA GLU A 410 6.73 12.97 -18.58
C GLU A 410 6.91 12.37 -19.97
N GLY A 411 5.99 11.55 -20.42
CA GLY A 411 6.01 10.93 -21.75
C GLY A 411 6.48 9.47 -21.77
N ALA A 412 6.68 8.81 -20.62
CA ALA A 412 6.91 7.36 -20.57
C ALA A 412 5.65 6.61 -21.07
N ARG A 413 5.85 5.59 -21.89
CA ARG A 413 4.76 4.79 -22.50
C ARG A 413 5.09 3.29 -22.53
N THR A 414 6.29 2.92 -22.14
CA THR A 414 6.79 1.55 -22.31
C THR A 414 7.47 1.01 -21.06
N GLY A 415 7.78 -0.28 -21.06
CA GLY A 415 8.51 -0.91 -19.98
C GLY A 415 9.96 -0.43 -19.80
N VAL A 416 10.50 0.38 -20.71
CA VAL A 416 11.85 0.97 -20.55
C VAL A 416 11.88 1.89 -19.32
N ALA A 417 10.84 2.68 -19.10
CA ALA A 417 10.73 3.50 -17.89
C ALA A 417 10.76 2.64 -16.62
N SER A 418 10.05 1.52 -16.60
CA SER A 418 10.08 0.58 -15.46
C SER A 418 11.47 -0.03 -15.27
N ILE A 419 12.21 -0.34 -16.36
CA ILE A 419 13.60 -0.81 -16.24
C ILE A 419 14.47 0.25 -15.57
N VAL A 420 14.36 1.51 -15.96
CA VAL A 420 15.10 2.62 -15.33
C VAL A 420 14.76 2.74 -13.85
N THR A 421 13.48 2.72 -13.52
CA THR A 421 12.99 2.77 -12.13
C THR A 421 13.55 1.59 -11.32
N GLY A 422 13.48 0.37 -11.86
CA GLY A 422 13.99 -0.83 -11.20
C GLY A 422 15.50 -0.80 -10.94
N VAL A 423 16.29 -0.33 -11.91
CA VAL A 423 17.74 -0.14 -11.73
C VAL A 423 18.04 0.88 -10.62
N LEU A 424 17.30 1.97 -10.55
CA LEU A 424 17.47 2.97 -9.50
C LEU A 424 17.12 2.41 -8.12
N PHE A 425 16.08 1.58 -7.99
CA PHE A 425 15.79 0.86 -6.75
C PHE A 425 16.93 -0.09 -6.35
N LEU A 426 17.50 -0.84 -7.30
CA LEU A 426 18.65 -1.70 -7.01
C LEU A 426 19.88 -0.89 -6.55
N LEU A 427 20.11 0.28 -7.11
CA LEU A 427 21.19 1.17 -6.63
C LEU A 427 20.89 1.73 -5.23
N ALA A 428 19.62 1.95 -4.90
CA ALA A 428 19.21 2.45 -3.60
C ALA A 428 19.42 1.44 -2.43
N ILE A 429 19.70 0.17 -2.71
CA ILE A 429 20.02 -0.85 -1.68
C ILE A 429 21.16 -0.38 -0.76
N PHE A 430 22.18 0.28 -1.32
CA PHE A 430 23.33 0.78 -0.58
C PHE A 430 23.00 1.98 0.34
N LEU A 431 21.80 2.56 0.23
CA LEU A 431 21.33 3.66 1.05
C LEU A 431 20.50 3.18 2.27
N SER A 432 20.38 1.86 2.46
CA SER A 432 19.56 1.29 3.54
C SER A 432 19.89 1.81 4.95
N PRO A 433 21.14 2.13 5.34
CA PRO A 433 21.41 2.68 6.67
C PRO A 433 20.85 4.09 6.90
N LEU A 434 20.51 4.83 5.85
CA LEU A 434 19.89 6.16 5.98
C LEU A 434 18.49 6.10 6.59
N THR A 435 17.85 4.94 6.60
CA THR A 435 16.51 4.77 7.21
C THR A 435 16.50 5.03 8.71
N ASN A 436 17.64 4.87 9.40
CA ASN A 436 17.77 5.16 10.83
C ASN A 436 17.61 6.65 11.17
N MET A 437 17.71 7.54 10.16
CA MET A 437 17.41 8.97 10.33
C MET A 437 15.91 9.27 10.39
N VAL A 438 15.09 8.33 9.91
CA VAL A 438 13.67 8.58 9.65
C VAL A 438 12.83 8.07 10.80
N PRO A 439 12.31 8.97 11.68
CA PRO A 439 11.38 8.56 12.72
C PRO A 439 9.98 8.31 12.13
N SER A 440 9.16 7.58 12.87
CA SER A 440 7.76 7.31 12.49
C SER A 440 6.97 8.60 12.25
N GLU A 441 7.24 9.65 13.00
CA GLU A 441 6.62 10.97 12.87
C GLU A 441 6.92 11.67 11.54
N ALA A 442 8.00 11.27 10.85
CA ALA A 442 8.29 11.76 9.50
C ALA A 442 7.57 10.96 8.40
N VAL A 443 7.23 9.71 8.67
CA VAL A 443 6.56 8.80 7.73
C VAL A 443 5.04 8.85 7.86
N ALA A 444 4.53 8.95 9.06
CA ALA A 444 3.10 8.97 9.37
C ALA A 444 2.28 10.02 8.57
N PRO A 445 2.78 11.24 8.30
CA PRO A 445 2.10 12.18 7.41
C PRO A 445 1.81 11.62 6.03
N VAL A 446 2.70 10.78 5.48
CA VAL A 446 2.50 10.15 4.18
C VAL A 446 1.38 9.12 4.24
N LEU A 447 1.31 8.31 5.31
CA LEU A 447 0.20 7.37 5.51
C LEU A 447 -1.15 8.10 5.55
N VAL A 448 -1.22 9.26 6.20
CA VAL A 448 -2.44 10.10 6.26
C VAL A 448 -2.83 10.59 4.86
N VAL A 449 -1.87 11.10 4.07
CA VAL A 449 -2.15 11.63 2.73
C VAL A 449 -2.49 10.50 1.75
N VAL A 450 -1.81 9.35 1.81
CA VAL A 450 -2.16 8.18 0.99
C VAL A 450 -3.57 7.68 1.33
N GLY A 451 -3.90 7.61 2.62
CA GLY A 451 -5.26 7.27 3.04
C GLY A 451 -6.31 8.24 2.48
N PHE A 452 -6.02 9.54 2.46
CA PHE A 452 -6.87 10.55 1.82
C PHE A 452 -7.04 10.28 0.31
N LEU A 453 -5.97 9.94 -0.41
CA LEU A 453 -6.04 9.64 -1.84
C LEU A 453 -6.92 8.41 -2.14
N MET A 454 -6.81 7.36 -1.34
CA MET A 454 -7.67 6.18 -1.46
C MET A 454 -9.13 6.50 -1.12
N MET A 455 -9.37 7.37 -0.13
CA MET A 455 -10.70 7.85 0.26
C MET A 455 -11.43 8.61 -0.86
N GLN A 456 -10.74 9.25 -1.79
CA GLN A 456 -11.38 9.99 -2.88
C GLN A 456 -12.30 9.12 -3.74
N GLN A 457 -12.04 7.81 -3.81
CA GLN A 457 -12.88 6.85 -4.54
C GLN A 457 -14.27 6.68 -3.91
N VAL A 458 -14.53 7.18 -2.70
CA VAL A 458 -15.84 7.09 -2.04
C VAL A 458 -16.97 7.71 -2.87
N GLY A 459 -16.66 8.70 -3.73
CA GLY A 459 -17.58 9.31 -4.68
C GLY A 459 -18.06 8.39 -5.79
N GLU A 460 -17.41 7.24 -6.00
CA GLU A 460 -17.81 6.25 -7.00
C GLU A 460 -18.90 5.29 -6.49
N ILE A 461 -19.22 5.32 -5.19
CA ILE A 461 -20.25 4.49 -4.57
C ILE A 461 -21.60 5.17 -4.75
N ASP A 462 -22.58 4.45 -5.28
CA ASP A 462 -23.97 4.92 -5.30
C ASP A 462 -24.62 4.79 -3.92
N TRP A 463 -24.57 5.86 -3.15
CA TRP A 463 -25.13 5.94 -1.80
C TRP A 463 -26.66 5.93 -1.75
N HIS A 464 -27.34 6.14 -2.88
CA HIS A 464 -28.81 6.11 -2.95
C HIS A 464 -29.36 4.70 -3.08
N HIS A 465 -28.54 3.74 -3.54
CA HIS A 465 -28.95 2.34 -3.67
C HIS A 465 -28.57 1.56 -2.40
N LEU A 466 -29.45 1.58 -1.40
CA LEU A 466 -29.17 1.07 -0.04
C LEU A 466 -28.61 -0.35 0.03
N VAL A 467 -29.00 -1.23 -0.89
CA VAL A 467 -28.53 -2.64 -0.90
C VAL A 467 -27.04 -2.78 -1.19
N ASP A 468 -26.48 -1.84 -1.91
CA ASP A 468 -25.05 -1.81 -2.24
C ASP A 468 -24.32 -0.79 -1.34
N ALA A 469 -24.98 0.31 -0.94
CA ALA A 469 -24.44 1.34 -0.06
C ALA A 469 -24.20 0.85 1.38
N ILE A 470 -25.14 0.11 1.97
CA ILE A 470 -25.00 -0.38 3.36
C ILE A 470 -23.80 -1.36 3.50
N PRO A 471 -23.63 -2.38 2.64
CA PRO A 471 -22.44 -3.23 2.68
C PRO A 471 -21.15 -2.46 2.48
N ALA A 472 -21.13 -1.49 1.56
CA ALA A 472 -19.99 -0.62 1.33
C ALA A 472 -19.62 0.20 2.59
N PHE A 473 -20.62 0.83 3.22
CA PHE A 473 -20.43 1.57 4.47
C PHE A 473 -19.85 0.68 5.58
N ILE A 474 -20.41 -0.52 5.78
CA ILE A 474 -19.95 -1.46 6.80
C ILE A 474 -18.50 -1.88 6.52
N THR A 475 -18.16 -2.18 5.27
CA THR A 475 -16.78 -2.48 4.86
C THR A 475 -15.82 -1.36 5.25
N ILE A 476 -16.15 -0.13 4.86
CA ILE A 476 -15.30 1.06 5.09
C ILE A 476 -15.09 1.31 6.58
N VAL A 477 -16.16 1.28 7.37
CA VAL A 477 -16.14 1.69 8.77
C VAL A 477 -15.50 0.62 9.66
N LEU A 478 -15.80 -0.66 9.42
CA LEU A 478 -15.29 -1.72 10.29
C LEU A 478 -13.77 -1.92 10.16
N MET A 479 -13.13 -1.59 9.03
CA MET A 479 -11.68 -1.76 8.88
C MET A 479 -10.90 -0.99 9.95
N PRO A 480 -11.01 0.33 10.07
CA PRO A 480 -10.30 1.08 11.11
C PRO A 480 -10.82 0.80 12.52
N PHE A 481 -12.13 0.65 12.73
CA PHE A 481 -12.69 0.50 14.07
C PHE A 481 -12.49 -0.90 14.68
N SER A 482 -12.34 -1.95 13.87
CA SER A 482 -11.94 -3.28 14.34
C SER A 482 -10.43 -3.50 14.29
N TYR A 483 -9.68 -2.53 13.77
CA TYR A 483 -8.25 -2.65 13.45
C TYR A 483 -7.96 -3.88 12.56
N SER A 484 -8.89 -4.21 11.64
CA SER A 484 -8.79 -5.42 10.80
C SER A 484 -9.44 -5.23 9.44
N ILE A 485 -8.63 -5.29 8.39
CA ILE A 485 -9.08 -5.25 6.99
C ILE A 485 -10.00 -6.45 6.70
N SER A 486 -9.63 -7.65 7.18
CA SER A 486 -10.40 -8.89 6.94
C SER A 486 -11.81 -8.83 7.55
N VAL A 487 -11.95 -8.23 8.74
CA VAL A 487 -13.25 -8.04 9.40
C VAL A 487 -14.14 -7.12 8.55
N GLY A 488 -13.58 -6.00 8.05
CA GLY A 488 -14.33 -5.09 7.19
C GLY A 488 -14.80 -5.75 5.90
N ILE A 489 -13.90 -6.44 5.18
CA ILE A 489 -14.24 -7.17 3.94
C ILE A 489 -15.32 -8.22 4.22
N GLY A 490 -15.11 -9.05 5.23
CA GLY A 490 -16.01 -10.15 5.55
C GLY A 490 -17.41 -9.68 5.94
N ALA A 491 -17.49 -8.66 6.79
CA ALA A 491 -18.77 -8.10 7.21
C ALA A 491 -19.52 -7.49 6.01
N GLY A 492 -18.84 -6.77 5.13
CA GLY A 492 -19.44 -6.23 3.92
C GLY A 492 -20.02 -7.31 3.01
N PHE A 493 -19.28 -8.41 2.80
CA PHE A 493 -19.74 -9.53 1.98
C PHE A 493 -20.94 -10.24 2.59
N VAL A 494 -20.91 -10.53 3.89
CA VAL A 494 -22.02 -11.18 4.60
C VAL A 494 -23.28 -10.31 4.55
N VAL A 495 -23.16 -9.01 4.81
CA VAL A 495 -24.29 -8.07 4.77
C VAL A 495 -24.83 -7.91 3.34
N PHE A 496 -23.96 -7.84 2.31
CA PHE A 496 -24.41 -7.80 0.93
C PHE A 496 -25.29 -9.02 0.57
N ILE A 497 -24.83 -10.22 0.90
CA ILE A 497 -25.57 -11.45 0.66
C ILE A 497 -26.90 -11.44 1.41
N ALA A 498 -26.89 -11.05 2.70
CA ALA A 498 -28.10 -10.98 3.51
C ALA A 498 -29.15 -10.02 2.92
N LEU A 499 -28.73 -8.82 2.47
CA LEU A 499 -29.63 -7.85 1.84
C LEU A 499 -30.18 -8.34 0.49
N LYS A 500 -29.38 -9.06 -0.33
CA LYS A 500 -29.88 -9.69 -1.57
C LYS A 500 -30.90 -10.79 -1.28
N ILE A 501 -30.73 -11.56 -0.18
CA ILE A 501 -31.75 -12.54 0.28
C ILE A 501 -33.03 -11.82 0.67
N PHE A 502 -32.93 -10.76 1.50
CA PHE A 502 -34.10 -10.01 1.96
C PHE A 502 -34.90 -9.35 0.82
N GLN A 503 -34.21 -9.00 -0.27
CA GLN A 503 -34.88 -8.53 -1.50
C GLN A 503 -35.50 -9.64 -2.36
N GLY A 504 -35.32 -10.91 -2.02
CA GLY A 504 -35.71 -12.04 -2.89
C GLY A 504 -34.83 -12.21 -4.13
N LYS A 505 -33.69 -11.52 -4.17
CA LYS A 505 -32.75 -11.53 -5.31
C LYS A 505 -31.51 -12.43 -5.08
N ALA A 506 -31.62 -13.44 -4.24
CA ALA A 506 -30.53 -14.36 -3.93
C ALA A 506 -29.90 -15.01 -5.18
N ARG A 507 -30.71 -15.25 -6.23
CA ARG A 507 -30.23 -15.83 -7.51
C ARG A 507 -29.29 -14.90 -8.32
N HIS A 508 -29.26 -13.61 -8.00
CA HIS A 508 -28.38 -12.63 -8.66
C HIS A 508 -27.00 -12.53 -8.00
N VAL A 509 -26.80 -13.19 -6.86
CA VAL A 509 -25.50 -13.27 -6.19
C VAL A 509 -24.65 -14.32 -6.90
N HIS A 510 -23.44 -13.93 -7.30
CA HIS A 510 -22.51 -14.84 -7.98
C HIS A 510 -22.16 -16.05 -7.07
N PRO A 511 -22.08 -17.30 -7.59
CA PRO A 511 -21.80 -18.48 -6.75
C PRO A 511 -20.57 -18.36 -5.88
N LEU A 512 -19.49 -17.75 -6.39
CA LEU A 512 -18.27 -17.52 -5.63
C LEU A 512 -18.51 -16.65 -4.38
N MET A 513 -19.40 -15.65 -4.45
CA MET A 513 -19.75 -14.81 -3.30
C MET A 513 -20.46 -15.61 -2.17
N TRP A 514 -21.24 -16.62 -2.52
CA TRP A 514 -21.84 -17.53 -1.53
C TRP A 514 -20.79 -18.32 -0.78
N VAL A 515 -19.80 -18.87 -1.50
CA VAL A 515 -18.70 -19.61 -0.89
C VAL A 515 -17.90 -18.71 0.06
N VAL A 516 -17.53 -17.53 -0.42
CA VAL A 516 -16.76 -16.56 0.37
C VAL A 516 -17.56 -16.06 1.57
N GLY A 517 -18.82 -15.71 1.39
CA GLY A 517 -19.69 -15.30 2.50
C GLY A 517 -19.88 -16.38 3.56
N ALA A 518 -20.06 -17.65 3.15
CA ALA A 518 -20.15 -18.77 4.08
C ALA A 518 -18.83 -18.95 4.86
N LEU A 519 -17.68 -18.83 4.20
CA LEU A 519 -16.37 -18.90 4.87
C LEU A 519 -16.20 -17.77 5.89
N PHE A 520 -16.61 -16.53 5.59
CA PHE A 520 -16.58 -15.44 6.56
C PHE A 520 -17.53 -15.65 7.73
N VAL A 521 -18.73 -16.19 7.51
CA VAL A 521 -19.65 -16.54 8.60
C VAL A 521 -19.01 -17.57 9.53
N VAL A 522 -18.38 -18.62 8.98
CA VAL A 522 -17.65 -19.62 9.77
C VAL A 522 -16.45 -19.00 10.49
N TYR A 523 -15.72 -18.10 9.83
CA TYR A 523 -14.62 -17.35 10.45
C TYR A 523 -15.08 -16.53 11.65
N PHE A 524 -16.14 -15.74 11.52
CA PHE A 524 -16.69 -14.94 12.64
C PHE A 524 -17.29 -15.80 13.76
N ALA A 525 -17.80 -16.99 13.42
CA ALA A 525 -18.34 -17.94 14.39
C ALA A 525 -17.28 -18.88 14.96
N SER A 526 -16.01 -18.82 14.50
CA SER A 526 -14.98 -19.81 14.83
C SER A 526 -14.74 -19.98 16.33
N ASP A 527 -14.74 -18.89 17.10
CA ASP A 527 -14.55 -18.96 18.55
C ASP A 527 -15.75 -19.61 19.26
N VAL A 528 -16.97 -19.31 18.81
CA VAL A 528 -18.20 -19.94 19.32
C VAL A 528 -18.21 -21.42 18.98
N ILE A 529 -17.84 -21.77 17.75
CA ILE A 529 -17.76 -23.16 17.28
C ILE A 529 -16.70 -23.92 18.07
N ASN A 530 -15.51 -23.33 18.28
CA ASN A 530 -14.46 -23.96 19.06
C ASN A 530 -14.86 -24.21 20.53
N ARG A 531 -15.50 -23.25 21.18
CA ARG A 531 -16.02 -23.43 22.54
C ARG A 531 -17.07 -24.54 22.60
N ALA A 532 -17.98 -24.58 21.62
CA ALA A 532 -19.00 -25.64 21.55
C ALA A 532 -18.39 -27.04 21.33
N ILE A 533 -17.33 -27.15 20.52
CA ILE A 533 -16.64 -28.44 20.26
C ILE A 533 -15.74 -28.86 21.45
N SER A 534 -15.07 -27.91 22.09
CA SER A 534 -14.16 -28.20 23.20
C SER A 534 -14.86 -28.45 24.54
N GLY A 535 -16.17 -28.27 24.61
CA GLY A 535 -16.96 -28.44 25.84
C GLY A 535 -16.62 -27.42 26.94
N ALA A 536 -15.86 -26.36 26.61
CA ALA A 536 -15.59 -25.26 27.51
C ALA A 536 -16.73 -24.25 27.40
N ALA A 537 -17.67 -24.32 28.35
CA ALA A 537 -18.74 -23.33 28.51
C ALA A 537 -18.19 -22.04 29.12
#